data_300967a3da6fccd19b4e00b0638b1a00
#
_entry.id   300967a3da6fccd19b4e00b0638b1a00
#
_cell.length_a   1.000
_cell.length_b   1.000
_cell.length_c   1.000
_cell.angle_alpha   90.00
_cell.angle_beta   90.00
_cell.angle_gamma   90.00
#
_symmetry.space_group_name_H-M   'P 1'
#
loop_
_entity.id
_entity.type
_entity.pdbx_description
1 polymer ?
#
loop_
_entity_poly.entity_id
_entity_poly.type
_entity_poly.pdbx_seq_one_letter_code
_entity_poly.pdbx_strand_id
1 'polypeptide(L)'
;MTQQQEELDRIKAQIQQHLISSGNYDIISKQLKLQLYESGWYDKLNQLTTRELETNNYNFEQLLSFIKPKAEELVSPKVKDDVLERIKDYLEEIIQ
;
A
#
# COMPACT_ATOMS: atom_id res chain seq x y z
N MET A 1 10.50 -18.09 -18.58
CA MET A 1 10.57 -18.17 -17.11
C MET A 1 11.27 -19.43 -16.67
N THR A 2 12.04 -19.37 -15.61
CA THR A 2 12.69 -20.54 -15.05
C THR A 2 11.75 -21.26 -14.08
N GLN A 3 12.03 -22.53 -13.81
CA GLN A 3 11.29 -23.34 -12.87
C GLN A 3 11.30 -22.70 -11.46
N GLN A 4 12.42 -22.08 -11.08
CA GLN A 4 12.54 -21.36 -9.80
C GLN A 4 11.59 -20.17 -9.71
N GLN A 5 11.42 -19.45 -10.82
CA GLN A 5 10.51 -18.30 -10.87
C GLN A 5 9.06 -18.76 -10.70
N GLU A 6 8.68 -19.88 -11.32
CA GLU A 6 7.35 -20.43 -11.18
C GLU A 6 7.04 -20.86 -9.75
N GLU A 7 8.02 -21.45 -9.05
CA GLU A 7 7.88 -21.82 -7.64
C GLU A 7 7.72 -20.60 -6.74
N LEU A 8 8.51 -19.55 -6.98
CA LEU A 8 8.39 -18.30 -6.23
C LEU A 8 7.02 -17.67 -6.41
N ASP A 9 6.51 -17.66 -7.63
CA ASP A 9 5.20 -17.10 -7.94
C ASP A 9 4.09 -17.88 -7.23
N ARG A 10 4.23 -19.22 -7.17
CA ARG A 10 3.29 -20.07 -6.47
C ARG A 10 3.28 -19.79 -4.97
N ILE A 11 4.47 -19.67 -4.38
CA ILE A 11 4.61 -19.37 -2.94
C ILE A 11 4.00 -18.01 -2.61
N LYS A 12 4.27 -16.99 -3.42
CA LYS A 12 3.67 -15.66 -3.26
C LYS A 12 2.16 -15.72 -3.32
N ALA A 13 1.59 -16.45 -4.27
CA ALA A 13 0.16 -16.59 -4.42
C ALA A 13 -0.47 -17.27 -3.20
N GLN A 14 0.17 -18.32 -2.67
CA GLN A 14 -0.30 -19.02 -1.48
C GLN A 14 -0.26 -18.13 -0.25
N ILE A 15 0.80 -17.35 -0.08
CA ILE A 15 0.93 -16.41 1.05
C ILE A 15 -0.15 -15.34 0.96
N GLN A 16 -0.37 -14.77 -0.23
CA GLN A 16 -1.41 -13.76 -0.43
C GLN A 16 -2.80 -14.31 -0.12
N GLN A 17 -3.09 -15.51 -0.59
CA GLN A 17 -4.37 -16.16 -0.33
C GLN A 17 -4.59 -16.41 1.16
N HIS A 18 -3.57 -16.90 1.85
CA HIS A 18 -3.65 -17.11 3.30
C HIS A 18 -3.79 -15.80 4.05
N LEU A 19 -3.06 -14.76 3.64
CA LEU A 19 -3.15 -13.43 4.24
C LEU A 19 -4.59 -12.91 4.20
N ILE A 20 -5.26 -13.08 3.06
CA ILE A 20 -6.64 -12.64 2.87
C ILE A 20 -7.61 -13.54 3.67
N SER A 21 -7.50 -14.86 3.53
CA SER A 21 -8.44 -15.80 4.13
C SER A 21 -8.37 -15.85 5.66
N SER A 22 -7.23 -15.55 6.24
CA SER A 22 -7.06 -15.50 7.71
C SER A 22 -7.60 -14.22 8.34
N GLY A 23 -7.97 -13.22 7.53
CA GLY A 23 -8.41 -11.92 8.02
C GLY A 23 -7.28 -10.94 8.32
N ASN A 24 -6.02 -11.37 8.22
CA ASN A 24 -4.87 -10.49 8.49
C ASN A 24 -4.77 -9.34 7.50
N TYR A 25 -5.11 -9.59 6.24
CA TYR A 25 -5.14 -8.51 5.24
C TYR A 25 -6.08 -7.37 5.66
N ASP A 26 -7.28 -7.71 6.12
CA ASP A 26 -8.26 -6.72 6.55
C ASP A 26 -7.77 -5.93 7.77
N ILE A 27 -7.15 -6.63 8.72
CA ILE A 27 -6.61 -5.99 9.94
C ILE A 27 -5.50 -5.02 9.56
N ILE A 28 -4.54 -5.45 8.75
CA ILE A 28 -3.41 -4.63 8.32
C ILE A 28 -3.92 -3.42 7.51
N SER A 29 -4.88 -3.65 6.61
CA SER A 29 -5.45 -2.58 5.79
C SER A 29 -6.17 -1.53 6.63
N LYS A 30 -6.94 -1.93 7.62
CA LYS A 30 -7.64 -1.00 8.52
C LYS A 30 -6.65 -0.17 9.33
N GLN A 31 -5.61 -0.79 9.84
CA GLN A 31 -4.57 -0.11 10.60
C GLN A 31 -3.78 0.87 9.72
N LEU A 32 -3.48 0.46 8.48
CA LEU A 32 -2.83 1.35 7.52
C LEU A 32 -3.68 2.58 7.23
N LYS A 33 -4.97 2.40 6.97
CA LYS A 33 -5.88 3.51 6.72
C LYS A 33 -5.92 4.49 7.89
N LEU A 34 -5.99 3.97 9.12
CA LEU A 34 -6.00 4.78 10.31
C LEU A 34 -4.70 5.58 10.46
N GLN A 35 -3.56 4.94 10.25
CA GLN A 35 -2.26 5.60 10.32
C GLN A 35 -2.10 6.68 9.25
N LEU A 36 -2.58 6.43 8.03
CA LEU A 36 -2.55 7.41 6.95
C LEU A 36 -3.41 8.63 7.32
N TYR A 37 -4.58 8.40 7.92
CA TYR A 37 -5.44 9.47 8.38
C TYR A 37 -4.77 10.28 9.50
N GLU A 38 -4.22 9.62 10.50
CA GLU A 38 -3.59 10.26 11.66
C GLU A 38 -2.32 11.03 11.28
N SER A 39 -1.58 10.57 10.26
CA SER A 39 -0.38 11.24 9.79
C SER A 39 -0.65 12.47 8.92
N GLY A 40 -1.93 12.74 8.58
CA GLY A 40 -2.29 13.84 7.70
C GLY A 40 -2.09 13.55 6.22
N TRP A 41 -1.89 12.28 5.85
CA TRP A 41 -1.66 11.89 4.47
C TRP A 41 -2.81 12.28 3.54
N TYR A 42 -4.04 12.07 3.97
CA TYR A 42 -5.23 12.43 3.18
C TYR A 42 -5.30 13.93 2.93
N ASP A 43 -5.01 14.74 3.94
CA ASP A 43 -5.05 16.20 3.81
C ASP A 43 -3.98 16.69 2.84
N LYS A 44 -2.77 16.15 2.93
CA LYS A 44 -1.67 16.50 2.02
C LYS A 44 -2.01 16.11 0.59
N LEU A 45 -2.58 14.92 0.40
CA LEU A 45 -2.97 14.43 -0.92
C LEU A 45 -4.08 15.30 -1.51
N ASN A 46 -5.08 15.68 -0.72
CA ASN A 46 -6.14 16.56 -1.16
C ASN A 46 -5.63 17.94 -1.55
N GLN A 47 -4.72 18.50 -0.78
CA GLN A 47 -4.10 19.80 -1.11
C GLN A 47 -3.33 19.73 -2.42
N LEU A 48 -2.55 18.68 -2.62
CA LEU A 48 -1.80 18.48 -3.85
C LEU A 48 -2.73 18.33 -5.05
N THR A 49 -3.77 17.51 -4.92
CA THR A 49 -4.74 17.26 -5.99
C THR A 49 -5.47 18.54 -6.37
N THR A 50 -5.92 19.32 -5.39
CA THR A 50 -6.60 20.58 -5.61
C THR A 50 -5.70 21.58 -6.34
N ARG A 51 -4.45 21.68 -5.90
CA ARG A 51 -3.46 22.57 -6.54
C ARG A 51 -3.23 22.21 -8.01
N GLU A 52 -3.08 20.90 -8.27
CA GLU A 52 -2.84 20.45 -9.64
C GLU A 52 -4.04 20.68 -10.55
N LEU A 53 -5.26 20.51 -10.03
CA LEU A 53 -6.47 20.79 -10.78
C LEU A 53 -6.64 22.28 -11.11
N GLU A 54 -6.17 23.16 -10.23
CA GLU A 54 -6.24 24.61 -10.44
C GLU A 54 -5.22 25.09 -11.47
N THR A 55 -4.06 24.46 -11.54
CA THR A 55 -2.95 24.91 -12.40
C THR A 55 -2.89 24.20 -13.74
N ASN A 56 -3.47 23.01 -13.86
CA ASN A 56 -3.41 22.18 -15.06
C ASN A 56 -4.79 21.66 -15.43
N ASN A 57 -5.02 21.55 -16.74
CA ASN A 57 -6.28 21.05 -17.26
C ASN A 57 -6.17 19.55 -17.55
N TYR A 58 -6.05 18.76 -16.48
CA TYR A 58 -5.94 17.31 -16.59
C TYR A 58 -7.30 16.66 -16.83
N ASN A 59 -7.31 15.61 -17.67
CA ASN A 59 -8.40 14.65 -17.63
C ASN A 59 -8.16 13.67 -16.44
N PHE A 60 -9.12 12.79 -16.19
CA PHE A 60 -9.05 11.87 -15.05
C PHE A 60 -7.81 10.96 -15.09
N GLU A 61 -7.51 10.40 -16.26
CA GLU A 61 -6.36 9.49 -16.42
C GLU A 61 -5.03 10.18 -16.18
N GLN A 62 -4.89 11.39 -16.71
CA GLN A 62 -3.68 12.20 -16.53
C GLN A 62 -3.49 12.57 -15.06
N LEU A 63 -4.55 13.00 -14.41
CA LEU A 63 -4.51 13.33 -12.98
C LEU A 63 -4.12 12.12 -12.14
N LEU A 64 -4.73 10.97 -12.41
CA LEU A 64 -4.45 9.74 -11.69
C LEU A 64 -2.99 9.31 -11.85
N SER A 65 -2.45 9.41 -13.08
CA SER A 65 -1.05 9.08 -13.35
C SER A 65 -0.08 10.00 -12.61
N PHE A 66 -0.43 11.26 -12.44
CA PHE A 66 0.37 12.20 -11.65
C PHE A 66 0.28 11.90 -10.16
N ILE A 67 -0.93 11.64 -9.65
CA ILE A 67 -1.19 11.52 -8.22
C ILE A 67 -0.63 10.21 -7.62
N LYS A 68 -0.69 9.09 -8.36
CA LYS A 68 -0.26 7.79 -7.84
C LYS A 68 1.15 7.79 -7.22
N PRO A 69 2.20 8.22 -7.96
CA PRO A 69 3.54 8.21 -7.37
C PRO A 69 3.67 9.22 -6.23
N LYS A 70 2.95 10.34 -6.30
CA LYS A 70 2.97 11.36 -5.24
C LYS A 70 2.29 10.84 -3.97
N ALA A 71 1.20 10.10 -4.12
CA ALA A 71 0.53 9.47 -2.99
C ALA A 71 1.46 8.53 -2.23
N GLU A 72 2.24 7.73 -2.96
CA GLU A 72 3.23 6.83 -2.37
C GLU A 72 4.35 7.59 -1.66
N GLU A 73 4.85 8.65 -2.27
CA GLU A 73 5.91 9.48 -1.69
C GLU A 73 5.47 10.17 -0.40
N LEU A 74 4.19 10.52 -0.29
CA LEU A 74 3.64 11.22 0.86
C LEU A 74 3.44 10.31 2.08
N VAL A 75 3.50 8.98 1.91
CA VAL A 75 3.41 8.05 3.03
C VAL A 75 4.66 8.19 3.89
N SER A 76 4.48 8.46 5.19
CA SER A 76 5.61 8.66 6.09
C SER A 76 6.43 7.38 6.26
N PRO A 77 7.76 7.49 6.46
CA PRO A 77 8.60 6.32 6.72
C PRO A 77 8.13 5.48 7.90
N LYS A 78 7.60 6.11 8.94
CA LYS A 78 7.07 5.40 10.11
C LYS A 78 5.92 4.48 9.73
N VAL A 79 4.99 4.96 8.89
CA VAL A 79 3.85 4.15 8.44
C VAL A 79 4.35 2.96 7.63
N LYS A 80 5.30 3.17 6.73
CA LYS A 80 5.90 2.09 5.93
C LYS A 80 6.57 1.04 6.82
N ASP A 81 7.34 1.48 7.80
CA ASP A 81 8.04 0.60 8.73
C ASP A 81 7.07 -0.21 9.57
N ASP A 82 6.01 0.42 10.07
CA ASP A 82 5.00 -0.25 10.88
C ASP A 82 4.27 -1.34 10.07
N VAL A 83 3.92 -1.04 8.81
CA VAL A 83 3.27 -2.03 7.94
C VAL A 83 4.19 -3.20 7.65
N LEU A 84 5.47 -2.91 7.33
CA LEU A 84 6.46 -3.95 7.06
C LEU A 84 6.67 -4.84 8.28
N GLU A 85 6.72 -4.27 9.48
CA GLU A 85 6.86 -5.03 10.71
C GLU A 85 5.68 -5.97 10.95
N ARG A 86 4.45 -5.49 10.70
CA ARG A 86 3.25 -6.31 10.82
C ARG A 86 3.24 -7.47 9.82
N ILE A 87 3.68 -7.22 8.59
CA ILE A 87 3.80 -8.27 7.58
C ILE A 87 4.87 -9.28 7.99
N LYS A 88 6.00 -8.80 8.51
CA LYS A 88 7.06 -9.66 9.03
C LYS A 88 6.56 -10.55 10.14
N ASP A 89 5.85 -10.00 11.12
CA ASP A 89 5.30 -10.76 12.24
C ASP A 89 4.31 -11.83 11.74
N TYR A 90 3.47 -11.47 10.78
CA TYR A 90 2.56 -12.43 10.16
C TYR A 90 3.30 -13.58 9.50
N LEU A 91 4.35 -13.27 8.72
CA LEU A 91 5.14 -14.29 8.02
C LEU A 91 5.86 -15.21 9.01
N GLU A 92 6.39 -14.67 10.09
CA GLU A 92 7.03 -15.48 11.14
C GLU A 92 6.04 -16.44 11.79
N GLU A 93 4.81 -16.00 11.99
CA GLU A 93 3.76 -16.81 12.59
C GLU A 93 3.38 -18.01 11.71
N ILE A 94 3.28 -17.81 10.40
CA ILE A 94 2.85 -18.89 9.48
C ILE A 94 3.98 -19.84 9.08
N ILE A 95 5.23 -19.45 9.27
CA ILE A 95 6.40 -20.27 8.89
C ILE A 95 6.79 -21.26 10.02
N GLN A 96 6.33 -21.06 11.21
CA GLN A 96 6.63 -21.93 12.35
C GLN A 96 6.04 -23.33 12.21
#